data_d7b6fd009c01f5230c18573398cc0870
#
_entry.id   d7b6fd009c01f5230c18573398cc0870
#
_cell.length_a   1.000
_cell.length_b   1.000
_cell.length_c   1.000
_cell.angle_alpha   90.00
_cell.angle_beta   90.00
_cell.angle_gamma   90.00
#
_symmetry.space_group_name_H-M   'P 1'
#
loop_
_entity.id
_entity.type
_entity.pdbx_description
1 polymer ?
#
loop_
_entity_poly.entity_id
_entity_poly.type
_entity_poly.pdbx_seq_one_letter_code
_entity_poly.pdbx_strand_id
1 'polypeptide(L)'
;MNATRTSSRIGLWLLLWGLLDLLCAMFCEIHADEAYYRLYGQFLNWGYFDHPPVVGLMTALSASMIHGTSLILKNLSVRLVTVLMHVGTVYIVWRTIDASRRKIGPFLLVAASIPMFCAYGFMTTPDAPLLFFTALFFYAYRRFLDEHSWAVTVLLGLSMAGMLYSKYIAVLVIVCVLLGNWRLLKDGKAWTAVGIAAILMLPHLWWQYTNNFPSFTYHLVSRATSYQAFYTLDFIPNQLAVFNPVVWALMLWFGARQIRHGDAFGRSTGMTIIGMQVFFLLMTVRGHVEPHWTIASAIPAIVLLTEEPTIWRKGVKIALGVCVGLVLIARIILMLNVLPAQTGLAHKQEFYETIHAEADGKPVVFDGSFQAPSLYRFFYDDQAVLVRNAYDRYTQYDLLHLERELLGKPACVRRFGKVYTVDQLTEEDLHE
;
A
#
# COMPACT_ATOMS: atom_id res chain seq x y z
N MET A 1 -33.71 8.51 -18.38
CA MET A 1 -34.20 8.06 -17.04
C MET A 1 -33.34 6.96 -16.42
N ASN A 2 -32.66 6.05 -17.17
CA ASN A 2 -31.85 4.96 -16.59
C ASN A 2 -30.46 5.42 -16.10
N ALA A 3 -29.83 6.39 -16.75
CA ALA A 3 -28.47 6.84 -16.37
C ALA A 3 -28.40 7.56 -15.01
N THR A 4 -29.41 8.38 -14.70
CA THR A 4 -29.53 9.09 -13.42
C THR A 4 -29.81 8.15 -12.25
N ARG A 5 -30.61 7.10 -12.44
CA ARG A 5 -30.86 6.06 -11.41
C ARG A 5 -29.61 5.21 -11.13
N THR A 6 -28.80 4.94 -12.14
CA THR A 6 -27.55 4.15 -11.94
C THR A 6 -26.49 5.00 -11.23
N SER A 7 -26.42 6.30 -11.54
CA SER A 7 -25.50 7.25 -10.88
C SER A 7 -25.83 7.44 -9.40
N SER A 8 -27.10 7.55 -9.03
CA SER A 8 -27.49 7.67 -7.61
C SER A 8 -27.23 6.40 -6.80
N ARG A 9 -27.33 5.22 -7.41
CA ARG A 9 -27.06 3.95 -6.74
C ARG A 9 -25.59 3.74 -6.43
N ILE A 10 -24.67 4.07 -7.36
CA ILE A 10 -23.24 3.93 -7.07
C ILE A 10 -22.80 4.90 -5.97
N GLY A 11 -23.34 6.13 -5.93
CA GLY A 11 -23.05 7.09 -4.86
C GLY A 11 -23.37 6.55 -3.47
N LEU A 12 -24.53 5.89 -3.30
CA LEU A 12 -24.89 5.25 -2.03
C LEU A 12 -23.88 4.14 -1.63
N TRP A 13 -23.48 3.30 -2.59
CA TRP A 13 -22.52 2.23 -2.31
C TRP A 13 -21.13 2.77 -1.98
N LEU A 14 -20.68 3.84 -2.63
CA LEU A 14 -19.43 4.52 -2.29
C LEU A 14 -19.47 5.13 -0.89
N LEU A 15 -20.62 5.72 -0.51
CA LEU A 15 -20.80 6.23 0.86
C LEU A 15 -20.72 5.09 1.90
N LEU A 16 -21.44 3.98 1.68
CA LEU A 16 -21.42 2.84 2.59
C LEU A 16 -20.01 2.21 2.67
N TRP A 17 -19.32 2.13 1.55
CA TRP A 17 -17.93 1.65 1.49
C TRP A 17 -16.99 2.56 2.29
N GLY A 18 -17.06 3.86 2.04
CA GLY A 18 -16.27 4.87 2.75
C GLY A 18 -16.56 4.91 4.24
N LEU A 19 -17.82 4.75 4.66
CA LEU A 19 -18.19 4.64 6.07
C LEU A 19 -17.58 3.40 6.73
N LEU A 20 -17.61 2.25 6.06
CA LEU A 20 -16.97 1.04 6.56
C LEU A 20 -15.45 1.20 6.70
N ASP A 21 -14.80 1.77 5.68
CA ASP A 21 -13.35 2.05 5.74
C ASP A 21 -13.03 3.06 6.84
N LEU A 22 -13.85 4.09 7.02
CA LEU A 22 -13.69 5.09 8.09
C LEU A 22 -13.82 4.44 9.48
N LEU A 23 -14.82 3.56 9.69
CA LEU A 23 -14.96 2.82 10.95
C LEU A 23 -13.72 1.95 11.22
N CYS A 24 -13.23 1.22 10.21
CA CYS A 24 -11.99 0.45 10.35
C CYS A 24 -10.80 1.39 10.65
N ALA A 25 -10.70 2.53 9.98
CA ALA A 25 -9.64 3.51 10.21
C ALA A 25 -9.65 4.06 11.64
N MET A 26 -10.81 4.20 12.25
CA MET A 26 -10.98 4.69 13.62
C MET A 26 -10.67 3.63 14.68
N PHE A 27 -11.13 2.41 14.49
CA PHE A 27 -11.19 1.40 15.55
C PHE A 27 -10.18 0.26 15.41
N CYS A 28 -9.65 -0.04 14.22
CA CYS A 28 -8.57 -1.01 14.10
C CYS A 28 -7.27 -0.42 14.64
N GLU A 29 -6.52 -1.21 15.40
CA GLU A 29 -5.20 -0.79 15.87
C GLU A 29 -4.26 -0.44 14.72
N ILE A 30 -3.33 0.49 15.00
CA ILE A 30 -2.31 0.92 14.04
C ILE A 30 -1.36 -0.24 13.73
N HIS A 31 -1.01 -0.42 12.45
CA HIS A 31 0.05 -1.34 12.08
C HIS A 31 1.42 -0.68 12.32
N ALA A 32 2.43 -1.48 12.65
CA ALA A 32 3.78 -0.94 12.92
C ALA A 32 4.36 -0.15 11.74
N ASP A 33 4.10 -0.61 10.52
CA ASP A 33 4.54 0.10 9.32
C ASP A 33 3.78 1.43 9.12
N GLU A 34 2.49 1.51 9.47
CA GLU A 34 1.76 2.79 9.43
C GLU A 34 2.34 3.81 10.41
N ALA A 35 2.70 3.35 11.62
CA ALA A 35 3.39 4.17 12.60
C ALA A 35 4.76 4.66 12.08
N TYR A 36 5.47 3.80 11.34
CA TYR A 36 6.72 4.17 10.68
C TYR A 36 6.50 5.17 9.52
N TYR A 37 5.45 5.00 8.70
CA TYR A 37 5.13 5.98 7.65
C TYR A 37 4.61 7.31 8.22
N ARG A 38 4.08 7.33 9.45
CA ARG A 38 3.79 8.59 10.15
C ARG A 38 5.07 9.40 10.38
N LEU A 39 6.21 8.76 10.68
CA LEU A 39 7.51 9.44 10.76
C LEU A 39 7.86 10.13 9.43
N TYR A 40 7.57 9.53 8.28
CA TYR A 40 7.77 10.17 6.98
C TYR A 40 6.98 11.47 6.84
N GLY A 41 5.73 11.47 7.32
CA GLY A 41 4.89 12.67 7.30
C GLY A 41 5.35 13.77 8.25
N GLN A 42 6.09 13.44 9.31
CA GLN A 42 6.72 14.42 10.22
C GLN A 42 7.95 15.08 9.57
N PHE A 43 8.63 14.38 8.67
CA PHE A 43 9.86 14.84 8.00
C PHE A 43 9.70 14.75 6.47
N LEU A 44 8.81 15.58 5.90
CA LEU A 44 8.50 15.55 4.48
C LEU A 44 9.74 15.75 3.60
N ASN A 45 9.92 14.83 2.66
CA ASN A 45 11.01 14.87 1.71
C ASN A 45 10.58 14.27 0.35
N TRP A 46 11.41 14.40 -0.68
CA TRP A 46 11.16 13.84 -2.01
C TRP A 46 11.40 12.33 -2.12
N GLY A 47 11.85 11.68 -1.06
CA GLY A 47 12.04 10.25 -0.94
C GLY A 47 12.37 9.85 0.48
N TYR A 48 12.29 8.56 0.75
CA TYR A 48 12.59 7.96 2.04
C TYR A 48 13.41 6.69 1.81
N PHE A 49 13.96 6.13 2.89
CA PHE A 49 14.82 4.96 2.81
C PHE A 49 14.15 3.79 2.04
N ASP A 50 12.93 3.45 2.39
CA ASP A 50 12.22 2.27 1.83
C ASP A 50 11.35 2.61 0.62
N HIS A 51 10.80 3.83 0.55
CA HIS A 51 9.70 4.16 -0.35
C HIS A 51 9.78 5.58 -0.94
N PRO A 52 9.13 5.79 -2.09
CA PRO A 52 8.87 7.13 -2.62
C PRO A 52 7.93 7.94 -1.71
N PRO A 53 7.74 9.27 -1.96
CA PRO A 53 7.23 10.20 -0.97
C PRO A 53 5.72 10.19 -0.70
N VAL A 54 4.87 9.59 -1.53
CA VAL A 54 3.41 9.79 -1.43
C VAL A 54 2.84 9.30 -0.12
N VAL A 55 3.33 8.20 0.46
CA VAL A 55 2.82 7.72 1.76
C VAL A 55 3.11 8.71 2.89
N GLY A 56 4.28 9.36 2.90
CA GLY A 56 4.60 10.42 3.85
C GLY A 56 3.70 11.65 3.66
N LEU A 57 3.45 12.05 2.41
CA LEU A 57 2.53 13.14 2.11
C LEU A 57 1.09 12.82 2.59
N MET A 58 0.63 11.58 2.42
CA MET A 58 -0.71 11.16 2.89
C MET A 58 -0.85 11.26 4.41
N THR A 59 0.17 10.81 5.15
CA THR A 59 0.16 10.90 6.63
C THR A 59 0.25 12.35 7.09
N ALA A 60 1.07 13.19 6.47
CA ALA A 60 1.16 14.61 6.76
C ALA A 60 -0.18 15.34 6.53
N LEU A 61 -0.83 15.08 5.37
CA LEU A 61 -2.14 15.65 5.06
C LEU A 61 -3.22 15.17 6.03
N SER A 62 -3.23 13.89 6.39
CA SER A 62 -4.17 13.38 7.39
C SER A 62 -3.96 14.07 8.75
N ALA A 63 -2.70 14.22 9.19
CA ALA A 63 -2.34 14.88 10.43
C ALA A 63 -2.66 16.38 10.43
N SER A 64 -2.58 17.07 9.29
CA SER A 64 -2.96 18.48 9.17
C SER A 64 -4.46 18.72 9.29
N MET A 65 -5.26 17.70 9.03
CA MET A 65 -6.74 17.78 9.07
C MET A 65 -7.33 17.29 10.39
N ILE A 66 -6.65 16.35 11.07
CA ILE A 66 -7.15 15.68 12.28
C ILE A 66 -6.17 15.88 13.41
N HIS A 67 -6.65 16.50 14.48
CA HIS A 67 -5.88 16.79 15.68
C HIS A 67 -6.55 16.21 16.92
N GLY A 68 -5.78 15.74 17.89
CA GLY A 68 -6.26 15.27 19.19
C GLY A 68 -5.45 14.11 19.75
N THR A 69 -5.68 13.84 21.04
CA THR A 69 -4.90 12.86 21.83
C THR A 69 -5.58 11.51 21.96
N SER A 70 -6.90 11.41 21.68
CA SER A 70 -7.59 10.13 21.73
C SER A 70 -7.08 9.17 20.65
N LEU A 71 -7.07 7.86 20.93
CA LEU A 71 -6.59 6.84 19.98
C LEU A 71 -7.34 6.90 18.64
N ILE A 72 -8.63 7.17 18.65
CA ILE A 72 -9.44 7.33 17.44
C ILE A 72 -8.91 8.49 16.58
N LEU A 73 -8.63 9.65 17.18
CA LEU A 73 -8.11 10.80 16.44
C LEU A 73 -6.67 10.57 16.00
N LYS A 74 -5.84 9.90 16.79
CA LYS A 74 -4.49 9.48 16.39
C LYS A 74 -4.54 8.54 15.18
N ASN A 75 -5.42 7.54 15.18
CA ASN A 75 -5.62 6.63 14.04
C ASN A 75 -6.05 7.41 12.79
N LEU A 76 -7.03 8.30 12.90
CA LEU A 76 -7.51 9.11 11.77
C LEU A 76 -6.45 10.09 11.26
N SER A 77 -5.61 10.64 12.15
CA SER A 77 -4.51 11.53 11.73
C SER A 77 -3.46 10.85 10.84
N VAL A 78 -3.47 9.52 10.79
CA VAL A 78 -2.64 8.73 9.85
C VAL A 78 -3.44 8.30 8.63
N ARG A 79 -4.73 7.98 8.78
CA ARG A 79 -5.51 7.16 7.83
C ARG A 79 -6.56 7.91 6.99
N LEU A 80 -6.93 9.14 7.35
CA LEU A 80 -8.04 9.84 6.69
C LEU A 80 -7.86 9.94 5.16
N VAL A 81 -6.68 10.36 4.71
CA VAL A 81 -6.40 10.49 3.27
C VAL A 81 -6.43 9.13 2.57
N THR A 82 -6.02 8.06 3.25
CA THR A 82 -6.12 6.68 2.73
C THR A 82 -7.56 6.30 2.44
N VAL A 83 -8.48 6.55 3.38
CA VAL A 83 -9.93 6.30 3.19
C VAL A 83 -10.47 7.07 1.99
N LEU A 84 -10.15 8.36 1.89
CA LEU A 84 -10.60 9.20 0.77
C LEU A 84 -10.05 8.69 -0.58
N MET A 85 -8.77 8.34 -0.64
CA MET A 85 -8.16 7.77 -1.84
C MET A 85 -8.77 6.42 -2.22
N HIS A 86 -9.09 5.56 -1.25
CA HIS A 86 -9.70 4.27 -1.54
C HIS A 86 -11.12 4.42 -2.10
N VAL A 87 -11.95 5.31 -1.55
CA VAL A 87 -13.26 5.64 -2.14
C VAL A 87 -13.10 6.15 -3.58
N GLY A 88 -12.10 7.01 -3.82
CA GLY A 88 -11.70 7.43 -5.16
C GLY A 88 -11.29 6.26 -6.05
N THR A 89 -10.49 5.32 -5.52
CA THR A 89 -10.08 4.09 -6.22
C THR A 89 -11.29 3.28 -6.67
N VAL A 90 -12.20 2.97 -5.75
CA VAL A 90 -13.43 2.20 -6.04
C VAL A 90 -14.26 2.90 -7.12
N TYR A 91 -14.41 4.24 -7.04
CA TYR A 91 -15.12 5.02 -8.07
C TYR A 91 -14.41 4.98 -9.43
N ILE A 92 -13.08 5.17 -9.47
CA ILE A 92 -12.32 5.18 -10.73
C ILE A 92 -12.34 3.78 -11.37
N VAL A 93 -12.19 2.72 -10.60
CA VAL A 93 -12.32 1.34 -11.11
C VAL A 93 -13.71 1.10 -11.70
N TRP A 94 -14.77 1.54 -11.01
CA TRP A 94 -16.14 1.53 -11.54
C TRP A 94 -16.25 2.27 -12.88
N ARG A 95 -15.60 3.42 -13.01
CA ARG A 95 -15.62 4.23 -14.25
C ARG A 95 -14.80 3.60 -15.38
N THR A 96 -13.80 2.79 -15.04
CA THR A 96 -12.96 2.07 -16.00
C THR A 96 -13.70 0.92 -16.68
N ILE A 97 -14.67 0.30 -16.03
CA ILE A 97 -15.49 -0.77 -16.61
C ILE A 97 -16.28 -0.25 -17.83
N ASP A 98 -16.35 -1.03 -18.91
CA ASP A 98 -17.14 -0.70 -20.09
C ASP A 98 -18.60 -0.37 -19.72
N ALA A 99 -19.13 0.73 -20.24
CA ALA A 99 -20.44 1.23 -19.86
C ALA A 99 -21.57 0.21 -20.14
N SER A 100 -21.44 -0.60 -21.19
CA SER A 100 -22.41 -1.64 -21.58
C SER A 100 -22.38 -2.85 -20.65
N ARG A 101 -21.23 -3.12 -20.02
CA ARG A 101 -20.99 -4.27 -19.11
C ARG A 101 -21.02 -3.88 -17.65
N ARG A 102 -21.11 -2.59 -17.34
CA ARG A 102 -21.05 -2.02 -15.99
C ARG A 102 -22.29 -2.38 -15.16
N LYS A 103 -22.11 -3.28 -14.21
CA LYS A 103 -23.18 -3.75 -13.31
C LYS A 103 -22.71 -3.70 -11.86
N ILE A 104 -23.49 -3.02 -10.99
CA ILE A 104 -23.12 -2.77 -9.59
C ILE A 104 -22.92 -4.07 -8.81
N GLY A 105 -23.82 -5.05 -8.94
CA GLY A 105 -23.75 -6.30 -8.17
C GLY A 105 -22.44 -7.08 -8.40
N PRO A 106 -22.06 -7.44 -9.64
CA PRO A 106 -20.78 -8.08 -9.93
C PRO A 106 -19.59 -7.25 -9.47
N PHE A 107 -19.59 -5.94 -9.70
CA PHE A 107 -18.54 -5.05 -9.27
C PHE A 107 -18.30 -5.12 -7.77
N LEU A 108 -19.36 -4.96 -6.96
CA LEU A 108 -19.24 -5.03 -5.51
C LEU A 108 -18.82 -6.41 -5.02
N LEU A 109 -19.37 -7.48 -5.61
CA LEU A 109 -19.00 -8.85 -5.24
C LEU A 109 -17.52 -9.11 -5.47
N VAL A 110 -16.98 -8.71 -6.63
CA VAL A 110 -15.56 -8.90 -6.94
C VAL A 110 -14.69 -8.02 -6.05
N ALA A 111 -14.94 -6.72 -6.01
CA ALA A 111 -14.10 -5.78 -5.29
C ALA A 111 -14.09 -6.03 -3.78
N ALA A 112 -15.28 -6.25 -3.15
CA ALA A 112 -15.39 -6.48 -1.72
C ALA A 112 -14.94 -7.87 -1.28
N SER A 113 -14.77 -8.82 -2.21
CA SER A 113 -14.27 -10.16 -1.88
C SER A 113 -12.75 -10.25 -1.81
N ILE A 114 -12.00 -9.24 -2.28
CA ILE A 114 -10.53 -9.23 -2.28
C ILE A 114 -10.04 -8.72 -0.91
N PRO A 115 -9.48 -9.58 -0.03
CA PRO A 115 -9.16 -9.20 1.35
C PRO A 115 -8.17 -8.04 1.42
N MET A 116 -7.06 -8.11 0.67
CA MET A 116 -6.01 -7.10 0.75
C MET A 116 -6.42 -5.77 0.08
N PHE A 117 -7.22 -5.79 -0.99
CA PHE A 117 -7.80 -4.58 -1.56
C PHE A 117 -8.66 -3.84 -0.53
N CYS A 118 -9.47 -4.59 0.22
CA CYS A 118 -10.29 -4.05 1.30
C CYS A 118 -9.46 -3.55 2.50
N ALA A 119 -8.36 -4.21 2.84
CA ALA A 119 -7.48 -3.80 3.94
C ALA A 119 -6.80 -2.45 3.64
N TYR A 120 -6.33 -2.26 2.41
CA TYR A 120 -5.72 -1.00 1.99
C TYR A 120 -6.72 0.17 1.82
N GLY A 121 -8.00 -0.07 2.09
CA GLY A 121 -9.00 0.99 2.23
C GLY A 121 -8.87 1.79 3.52
N PHE A 122 -8.22 1.25 4.55
CA PHE A 122 -8.05 1.92 5.84
C PHE A 122 -6.63 1.84 6.42
N MET A 123 -5.75 1.00 5.86
CA MET A 123 -4.35 0.91 6.27
C MET A 123 -3.49 1.82 5.41
N THR A 124 -2.77 2.74 6.04
CA THR A 124 -1.90 3.70 5.33
C THR A 124 -0.53 3.08 5.04
N THR A 125 -0.41 2.54 3.85
CA THR A 125 0.83 1.94 3.33
C THR A 125 1.09 2.48 1.92
N PRO A 126 2.28 2.31 1.34
CA PRO A 126 2.57 2.68 -0.05
C PRO A 126 1.67 1.99 -1.08
N ASP A 127 1.04 0.88 -0.72
CA ASP A 127 0.11 0.15 -1.58
C ASP A 127 -1.23 0.87 -1.76
N ALA A 128 -1.68 1.63 -0.75
CA ALA A 128 -2.93 2.38 -0.84
C ALA A 128 -2.89 3.43 -1.98
N PRO A 129 -1.92 4.35 -2.04
CA PRO A 129 -1.81 5.26 -3.19
C PRO A 129 -1.42 4.55 -4.48
N LEU A 130 -0.66 3.45 -4.43
CA LEU A 130 -0.39 2.64 -5.62
C LEU A 130 -1.68 2.14 -6.27
N LEU A 131 -2.63 1.64 -5.49
CA LEU A 131 -3.94 1.19 -5.99
C LEU A 131 -4.73 2.35 -6.60
N PHE A 132 -4.72 3.52 -5.98
CA PHE A 132 -5.40 4.71 -6.50
C PHE A 132 -4.83 5.14 -7.86
N PHE A 133 -3.53 5.31 -7.94
CA PHE A 133 -2.90 5.73 -9.19
C PHE A 133 -2.89 4.63 -10.25
N THR A 134 -2.89 3.35 -9.87
CA THR A 134 -3.09 2.23 -10.81
C THR A 134 -4.51 2.24 -11.37
N ALA A 135 -5.52 2.54 -10.56
CA ALA A 135 -6.89 2.70 -11.05
C ALA A 135 -6.99 3.88 -12.02
N LEU A 136 -6.38 5.02 -11.68
CA LEU A 136 -6.35 6.19 -12.54
C LEU A 136 -5.59 5.91 -13.85
N PHE A 137 -4.49 5.17 -13.78
CA PHE A 137 -3.71 4.75 -14.95
C PHE A 137 -4.52 3.86 -15.89
N PHE A 138 -5.20 2.82 -15.40
CA PHE A 138 -6.05 1.96 -16.24
C PHE A 138 -7.26 2.70 -16.80
N TYR A 139 -7.84 3.64 -16.03
CA TYR A 139 -8.89 4.54 -16.52
C TYR A 139 -8.38 5.43 -17.66
N ALA A 140 -7.25 6.11 -17.43
CA ALA A 140 -6.63 6.96 -18.44
C ALA A 140 -6.19 6.16 -19.67
N TYR A 141 -5.64 4.96 -19.47
CA TYR A 141 -5.22 4.09 -20.56
C TYR A 141 -6.41 3.64 -21.44
N ARG A 142 -7.54 3.24 -20.83
CA ARG A 142 -8.77 2.92 -21.59
C ARG A 142 -9.23 4.12 -22.42
N ARG A 143 -9.32 5.30 -21.78
CA ARG A 143 -9.67 6.54 -22.47
C ARG A 143 -8.66 6.95 -23.55
N PHE A 144 -7.37 6.67 -23.32
CA PHE A 144 -6.32 6.91 -24.30
C PHE A 144 -6.51 6.10 -25.59
N LEU A 145 -6.92 4.84 -25.45
CA LEU A 145 -7.22 3.98 -26.60
C LEU A 145 -8.48 4.43 -27.34
N ASP A 146 -9.49 4.96 -26.64
CA ASP A 146 -10.75 5.37 -27.23
C ASP A 146 -10.72 6.79 -27.84
N GLU A 147 -10.12 7.77 -27.14
CA GLU A 147 -10.22 9.19 -27.47
C GLU A 147 -8.94 9.78 -28.04
N HIS A 148 -7.81 9.23 -27.65
CA HIS A 148 -6.46 9.68 -28.07
C HIS A 148 -6.27 11.21 -27.97
N SER A 149 -6.82 11.86 -26.92
CA SER A 149 -6.78 13.30 -26.70
C SER A 149 -5.55 13.73 -25.87
N TRP A 150 -5.15 15.00 -25.96
CA TRP A 150 -4.05 15.55 -25.16
C TRP A 150 -4.37 15.56 -23.66
N ALA A 151 -5.61 15.84 -23.28
CA ALA A 151 -6.04 15.81 -21.87
C ALA A 151 -5.84 14.42 -21.26
N VAL A 152 -6.23 13.37 -22.01
CA VAL A 152 -6.05 11.98 -21.58
C VAL A 152 -4.56 11.59 -21.57
N THR A 153 -3.76 12.10 -22.51
CA THR A 153 -2.30 11.90 -22.53
C THR A 153 -1.65 12.47 -21.27
N VAL A 154 -2.02 13.68 -20.87
CA VAL A 154 -1.54 14.31 -19.63
C VAL A 154 -1.99 13.48 -18.41
N LEU A 155 -3.27 13.07 -18.35
CA LEU A 155 -3.79 12.25 -17.26
C LEU A 155 -3.03 10.91 -17.15
N LEU A 156 -2.71 10.28 -18.28
CA LEU A 156 -1.91 9.05 -18.32
C LEU A 156 -0.51 9.28 -17.75
N GLY A 157 0.17 10.37 -18.13
CA GLY A 157 1.49 10.74 -17.61
C GLY A 157 1.46 11.03 -16.10
N LEU A 158 0.46 11.80 -15.64
CA LEU A 158 0.28 12.10 -14.22
C LEU A 158 0.01 10.82 -13.40
N SER A 159 -0.82 9.91 -13.93
CA SER A 159 -1.10 8.63 -13.23
C SER A 159 0.14 7.74 -13.16
N MET A 160 0.96 7.69 -14.22
CA MET A 160 2.25 6.98 -14.19
C MET A 160 3.19 7.56 -13.14
N ALA A 161 3.34 8.89 -13.08
CA ALA A 161 4.14 9.54 -12.05
C ALA A 161 3.61 9.24 -10.64
N GLY A 162 2.29 9.33 -10.44
CA GLY A 162 1.65 9.01 -9.16
C GLY A 162 1.90 7.57 -8.71
N MET A 163 1.82 6.59 -9.62
CA MET A 163 2.18 5.20 -9.33
C MET A 163 3.64 5.06 -8.91
N LEU A 164 4.57 5.67 -9.65
CA LEU A 164 6.01 5.62 -9.37
C LEU A 164 6.35 6.32 -8.03
N TYR A 165 5.69 7.42 -7.73
CA TYR A 165 5.80 8.13 -6.46
C TYR A 165 5.16 7.37 -5.29
N SER A 166 4.31 6.38 -5.56
CA SER A 166 3.73 5.51 -4.55
C SER A 166 4.63 4.32 -4.23
N LYS A 167 5.08 3.59 -5.26
CA LYS A 167 5.89 2.38 -5.08
C LYS A 167 6.66 2.01 -6.36
N TYR A 168 7.90 1.58 -6.23
CA TYR A 168 8.75 1.22 -7.39
C TYR A 168 8.21 0.06 -8.24
N ILE A 169 7.43 -0.83 -7.63
CA ILE A 169 6.70 -1.92 -8.32
C ILE A 169 5.83 -1.42 -9.48
N ALA A 170 5.42 -0.16 -9.47
CA ALA A 170 4.67 0.48 -10.55
C ALA A 170 5.32 0.33 -11.93
N VAL A 171 6.66 0.30 -11.98
CA VAL A 171 7.39 0.05 -13.23
C VAL A 171 6.93 -1.26 -13.88
N LEU A 172 6.72 -2.32 -13.09
CA LEU A 172 6.26 -3.60 -13.60
C LEU A 172 4.87 -3.52 -14.23
N VAL A 173 3.95 -2.74 -13.63
CA VAL A 173 2.61 -2.50 -14.21
C VAL A 173 2.73 -1.83 -15.58
N ILE A 174 3.56 -0.78 -15.69
CA ILE A 174 3.78 -0.04 -16.94
C ILE A 174 4.38 -0.97 -18.00
N VAL A 175 5.38 -1.76 -17.63
CA VAL A 175 6.01 -2.75 -18.53
C VAL A 175 5.00 -3.81 -18.98
N CYS A 176 4.17 -4.35 -18.10
CA CYS A 176 3.14 -5.32 -18.45
C CYS A 176 2.11 -4.73 -19.45
N VAL A 177 1.68 -3.48 -19.24
CA VAL A 177 0.78 -2.80 -20.20
C VAL A 177 1.44 -2.65 -21.56
N LEU A 178 2.71 -2.26 -21.59
CA LEU A 178 3.49 -2.14 -22.83
C LEU A 178 3.64 -3.50 -23.56
N LEU A 179 3.92 -4.57 -22.81
CA LEU A 179 3.99 -5.94 -23.37
C LEU A 179 2.64 -6.40 -23.93
N GLY A 180 1.52 -6.00 -23.31
CA GLY A 180 0.17 -6.28 -23.83
C GLY A 180 -0.20 -5.44 -25.06
N ASN A 181 0.41 -4.28 -25.22
CA ASN A 181 0.19 -3.37 -26.35
C ASN A 181 1.48 -2.68 -26.81
N TRP A 182 2.38 -3.43 -27.40
CA TRP A 182 3.66 -2.93 -27.92
C TRP A 182 3.54 -1.84 -29.02
N ARG A 183 2.34 -1.65 -29.59
CA ARG A 183 2.07 -0.55 -30.54
C ARG A 183 2.24 0.82 -29.92
N LEU A 184 2.11 0.94 -28.57
CA LEU A 184 2.40 2.18 -27.84
C LEU A 184 3.82 2.70 -28.07
N LEU A 185 4.79 1.83 -28.38
CA LEU A 185 6.16 2.23 -28.72
C LEU A 185 6.25 3.11 -30.00
N LYS A 186 5.24 3.04 -30.85
CA LYS A 186 5.15 3.83 -32.09
C LYS A 186 4.26 5.07 -31.93
N ASP A 187 3.70 5.31 -30.75
CA ASP A 187 2.74 6.36 -30.48
C ASP A 187 3.41 7.56 -29.80
N GLY A 188 3.46 8.71 -30.50
CA GLY A 188 4.08 9.93 -29.98
C GLY A 188 3.42 10.48 -28.72
N LYS A 189 2.10 10.32 -28.56
CA LYS A 189 1.38 10.73 -27.33
C LYS A 189 1.68 9.80 -26.16
N ALA A 190 1.88 8.51 -26.40
CA ALA A 190 2.35 7.59 -25.36
C ALA A 190 3.73 8.00 -24.85
N TRP A 191 4.66 8.37 -25.75
CA TRP A 191 5.96 8.91 -25.35
C TRP A 191 5.85 10.25 -24.62
N THR A 192 4.91 11.11 -24.99
CA THR A 192 4.65 12.36 -24.25
C THR A 192 4.20 12.04 -22.81
N ALA A 193 3.31 11.05 -22.60
CA ALA A 193 2.90 10.63 -21.27
C ALA A 193 4.09 10.10 -20.45
N VAL A 194 4.97 9.30 -21.06
CA VAL A 194 6.23 8.85 -20.42
C VAL A 194 7.12 10.04 -20.07
N GLY A 195 7.27 11.01 -20.98
CA GLY A 195 8.04 12.23 -20.75
C GLY A 195 7.52 13.06 -19.57
N ILE A 196 6.19 13.22 -19.47
CA ILE A 196 5.56 13.88 -18.32
C ILE A 196 5.90 13.14 -17.02
N ALA A 197 5.75 11.82 -16.99
CA ALA A 197 6.09 11.04 -15.81
C ALA A 197 7.57 11.16 -15.45
N ALA A 198 8.46 11.09 -16.42
CA ALA A 198 9.91 11.21 -16.21
C ALA A 198 10.31 12.59 -15.65
N ILE A 199 9.74 13.67 -16.18
CA ILE A 199 9.99 15.03 -15.68
C ILE A 199 9.50 15.17 -14.24
N LEU A 200 8.31 14.68 -13.94
CA LEU A 200 7.77 14.72 -12.58
C LEU A 200 8.59 13.89 -11.59
N MET A 201 9.27 12.84 -12.05
CA MET A 201 10.13 12.01 -11.17
C MET A 201 11.51 12.65 -10.89
N LEU A 202 11.91 13.73 -11.56
CA LEU A 202 13.22 14.35 -11.37
C LEU A 202 13.51 14.76 -9.91
N PRO A 203 12.57 15.36 -9.13
CA PRO A 203 12.86 15.69 -7.73
C PRO A 203 13.20 14.46 -6.88
N HIS A 204 12.49 13.34 -7.09
CA HIS A 204 12.78 12.10 -6.40
C HIS A 204 14.14 11.49 -6.81
N LEU A 205 14.45 11.50 -8.10
CA LEU A 205 15.74 11.02 -8.60
C LEU A 205 16.90 11.86 -8.08
N TRP A 206 16.70 13.19 -7.99
CA TRP A 206 17.67 14.08 -7.38
C TRP A 206 17.89 13.76 -5.90
N TRP A 207 16.80 13.53 -5.15
CA TRP A 207 16.88 13.11 -3.75
C TRP A 207 17.62 11.76 -3.60
N GLN A 208 17.34 10.79 -4.46
CA GLN A 208 18.08 9.52 -4.46
C GLN A 208 19.57 9.73 -4.69
N TYR A 209 19.93 10.56 -5.66
CA TYR A 209 21.33 10.86 -5.98
C TYR A 209 22.05 11.53 -4.80
N THR A 210 21.45 12.55 -4.17
CA THR A 210 22.07 13.29 -3.07
C THR A 210 22.18 12.48 -1.77
N ASN A 211 21.39 11.38 -1.65
CA ASN A 211 21.44 10.47 -0.49
C ASN A 211 22.10 9.11 -0.82
N ASN A 212 22.91 9.03 -1.90
CA ASN A 212 23.60 7.78 -2.31
C ASN A 212 22.68 6.61 -2.65
N PHE A 213 21.54 6.89 -3.28
CA PHE A 213 20.57 5.88 -3.77
C PHE A 213 20.08 4.87 -2.71
N PRO A 214 19.65 5.29 -1.51
CA PRO A 214 19.37 4.38 -0.40
C PRO A 214 18.29 3.35 -0.76
N SER A 215 17.18 3.78 -1.37
CA SER A 215 16.08 2.89 -1.73
C SER A 215 16.48 1.88 -2.82
N PHE A 216 17.25 2.32 -3.82
CA PHE A 216 17.67 1.42 -4.90
C PHE A 216 18.67 0.38 -4.39
N THR A 217 19.64 0.80 -3.58
CA THR A 217 20.61 -0.13 -2.94
C THR A 217 19.86 -1.14 -2.08
N TYR A 218 18.91 -0.69 -1.26
CA TYR A 218 18.12 -1.57 -0.43
C TYR A 218 17.35 -2.61 -1.24
N HIS A 219 16.54 -2.19 -2.24
CA HIS A 219 15.68 -3.09 -2.98
C HIS A 219 16.41 -4.00 -3.98
N LEU A 220 17.50 -3.52 -4.59
CA LEU A 220 18.20 -4.27 -5.62
C LEU A 220 19.33 -5.16 -5.08
N VAL A 221 19.96 -4.75 -3.96
CA VAL A 221 21.15 -5.41 -3.43
C VAL A 221 20.88 -6.01 -2.05
N SER A 222 20.56 -5.17 -1.05
CA SER A 222 20.54 -5.58 0.35
C SER A 222 19.42 -6.58 0.68
N ARG A 223 18.36 -6.60 -0.09
CA ARG A 223 17.21 -7.49 0.11
C ARG A 223 17.37 -8.89 -0.49
N ALA A 224 18.40 -9.09 -1.32
CA ALA A 224 18.69 -10.40 -1.87
C ALA A 224 19.25 -11.32 -0.77
N THR A 225 18.63 -12.48 -0.58
CA THR A 225 19.06 -13.51 0.37
C THR A 225 19.33 -14.82 -0.34
N SER A 226 19.92 -15.78 0.36
CA SER A 226 20.05 -17.15 -0.17
C SER A 226 18.68 -17.76 -0.43
N TYR A 227 18.54 -18.53 -1.52
CA TYR A 227 17.32 -19.22 -1.86
C TYR A 227 16.90 -20.22 -0.78
N GLN A 228 15.62 -20.16 -0.42
CA GLN A 228 14.98 -21.16 0.42
C GLN A 228 13.71 -21.65 -0.29
N ALA A 229 13.54 -22.96 -0.41
CA ALA A 229 12.39 -23.56 -1.10
C ALA A 229 11.03 -23.10 -0.49
N PHE A 230 11.03 -22.80 0.81
CA PHE A 230 9.92 -22.24 1.54
C PHE A 230 9.37 -20.95 0.91
N TYR A 231 10.22 -20.04 0.41
CA TYR A 231 9.78 -18.80 -0.24
C TYR A 231 8.90 -19.04 -1.47
N THR A 232 9.25 -20.08 -2.25
CA THR A 232 8.47 -20.45 -3.44
C THR A 232 7.18 -21.18 -3.06
N LEU A 233 7.23 -22.06 -2.05
CA LEU A 233 6.06 -22.81 -1.59
C LEU A 233 5.01 -21.89 -0.96
N ASP A 234 5.43 -20.87 -0.21
CA ASP A 234 4.53 -19.91 0.44
C ASP A 234 3.88 -18.93 -0.55
N PHE A 235 4.41 -18.79 -1.74
CA PHE A 235 3.86 -17.83 -2.71
C PHE A 235 2.37 -18.11 -2.99
N ILE A 236 2.00 -19.37 -3.24
CA ILE A 236 0.60 -19.73 -3.57
C ILE A 236 -0.36 -19.46 -2.39
N PRO A 237 -0.13 -19.98 -1.16
CA PRO A 237 -0.95 -19.64 -0.01
C PRO A 237 -1.09 -18.13 0.21
N ASN A 238 0.00 -17.39 0.05
CA ASN A 238 0.01 -15.94 0.17
C ASN A 238 -0.92 -15.27 -0.86
N GLN A 239 -0.89 -15.72 -2.13
CA GLN A 239 -1.80 -15.16 -3.14
C GLN A 239 -3.27 -15.51 -2.86
N LEU A 240 -3.55 -16.69 -2.32
CA LEU A 240 -4.90 -17.07 -1.88
C LEU A 240 -5.39 -16.18 -0.73
N ALA A 241 -4.50 -15.75 0.16
CA ALA A 241 -4.84 -14.80 1.24
C ALA A 241 -5.05 -13.38 0.70
N VAL A 242 -4.24 -12.93 -0.27
CA VAL A 242 -4.33 -11.58 -0.85
C VAL A 242 -5.59 -11.38 -1.68
N PHE A 243 -5.93 -12.34 -2.58
CA PHE A 243 -6.99 -12.19 -3.58
C PHE A 243 -8.24 -13.02 -3.27
N ASN A 244 -8.23 -13.95 -2.35
CA ASN A 244 -9.07 -15.12 -2.14
C ASN A 244 -8.96 -16.17 -3.28
N PRO A 245 -9.27 -17.46 -3.02
CA PRO A 245 -9.11 -18.54 -4.01
C PRO A 245 -9.93 -18.34 -5.28
N VAL A 246 -11.14 -17.80 -5.15
CA VAL A 246 -12.08 -17.66 -6.28
C VAL A 246 -11.60 -16.56 -7.23
N VAL A 247 -11.30 -15.38 -6.71
CA VAL A 247 -10.78 -14.27 -7.53
C VAL A 247 -9.45 -14.64 -8.14
N TRP A 248 -8.53 -15.23 -7.36
CA TRP A 248 -7.20 -15.60 -7.86
C TRP A 248 -7.29 -16.59 -9.04
N ALA A 249 -8.08 -17.65 -8.92
CA ALA A 249 -8.26 -18.60 -10.01
C ALA A 249 -8.91 -17.95 -11.25
N LEU A 250 -9.97 -17.15 -11.05
CA LEU A 250 -10.68 -16.51 -12.16
C LEU A 250 -9.82 -15.44 -12.86
N MET A 251 -9.06 -14.63 -12.11
CA MET A 251 -8.22 -13.60 -12.71
C MET A 251 -7.07 -14.21 -13.52
N LEU A 252 -6.50 -15.33 -13.07
CA LEU A 252 -5.49 -16.06 -13.84
C LEU A 252 -6.09 -16.66 -15.13
N TRP A 253 -7.24 -17.32 -15.03
CA TRP A 253 -7.91 -17.92 -16.17
C TRP A 253 -8.30 -16.88 -17.22
N PHE A 254 -9.02 -15.84 -16.81
CA PHE A 254 -9.49 -14.81 -17.74
C PHE A 254 -8.35 -13.89 -18.18
N GLY A 255 -7.35 -13.63 -17.34
CA GLY A 255 -6.14 -12.91 -17.72
C GLY A 255 -5.38 -13.61 -18.85
N ALA A 256 -5.16 -14.91 -18.72
CA ALA A 256 -4.52 -15.72 -19.79
C ALA A 256 -5.35 -15.75 -21.08
N ARG A 257 -6.69 -15.78 -20.95
CA ARG A 257 -7.60 -15.69 -22.10
C ARG A 257 -7.49 -14.34 -22.80
N GLN A 258 -7.42 -13.24 -22.05
CA GLN A 258 -7.29 -11.89 -22.62
C GLN A 258 -5.96 -11.67 -23.35
N ILE A 259 -4.87 -12.25 -22.86
CA ILE A 259 -3.57 -12.20 -23.57
C ILE A 259 -3.71 -12.79 -24.97
N ARG A 260 -4.46 -13.88 -25.12
CA ARG A 260 -4.61 -14.63 -26.40
C ARG A 260 -5.65 -14.01 -27.33
N HIS A 261 -6.76 -13.53 -26.79
CA HIS A 261 -7.98 -13.22 -27.55
C HIS A 261 -8.52 -11.80 -27.31
N GLY A 262 -7.92 -11.03 -26.39
CA GLY A 262 -8.38 -9.68 -26.05
C GLY A 262 -7.99 -8.62 -27.10
N ASP A 263 -8.65 -7.49 -27.03
CA ASP A 263 -8.23 -6.26 -27.67
C ASP A 263 -6.97 -5.68 -27.01
N ALA A 264 -6.54 -4.48 -27.38
CA ALA A 264 -5.35 -3.84 -26.79
C ALA A 264 -5.48 -3.62 -25.26
N PHE A 265 -6.66 -3.21 -24.79
CA PHE A 265 -6.92 -3.02 -23.37
C PHE A 265 -6.94 -4.38 -22.63
N GLY A 266 -7.68 -5.36 -23.17
CA GLY A 266 -7.77 -6.69 -22.59
C GLY A 266 -6.41 -7.41 -22.51
N ARG A 267 -5.58 -7.33 -23.57
CA ARG A 267 -4.23 -7.91 -23.53
C ARG A 267 -3.35 -7.25 -22.47
N SER A 268 -3.37 -5.91 -22.36
CA SER A 268 -2.61 -5.19 -21.33
C SER A 268 -3.09 -5.53 -19.93
N THR A 269 -4.39 -5.64 -19.73
CA THR A 269 -5.01 -6.12 -18.48
C THR A 269 -4.54 -7.51 -18.11
N GLY A 270 -4.64 -8.45 -19.08
CA GLY A 270 -4.19 -9.84 -18.89
C GLY A 270 -2.70 -9.94 -18.61
N MET A 271 -1.86 -9.19 -19.36
CA MET A 271 -0.41 -9.13 -19.12
C MET A 271 -0.07 -8.59 -17.74
N THR A 272 -0.79 -7.58 -17.24
CA THR A 272 -0.56 -7.07 -15.88
C THR A 272 -0.91 -8.12 -14.84
N ILE A 273 -2.05 -8.80 -14.97
CA ILE A 273 -2.46 -9.85 -14.04
C ILE A 273 -1.44 -10.98 -14.02
N ILE A 274 -1.17 -11.59 -15.17
CA ILE A 274 -0.28 -12.77 -15.28
C ILE A 274 1.18 -12.36 -15.05
N GLY A 275 1.63 -11.25 -15.64
CA GLY A 275 3.02 -10.79 -15.55
C GLY A 275 3.45 -10.49 -14.12
N MET A 276 2.60 -9.87 -13.31
CA MET A 276 2.90 -9.64 -11.89
C MET A 276 3.01 -10.95 -11.11
N GLN A 277 2.10 -11.90 -11.33
CA GLN A 277 2.15 -13.20 -10.65
C GLN A 277 3.41 -13.98 -11.02
N VAL A 278 3.72 -14.07 -12.32
CA VAL A 278 4.91 -14.77 -12.81
C VAL A 278 6.19 -14.09 -12.35
N PHE A 279 6.26 -12.76 -12.44
CA PHE A 279 7.45 -12.02 -12.02
C PHE A 279 7.76 -12.26 -10.54
N PHE A 280 6.79 -12.12 -9.65
CA PHE A 280 7.02 -12.31 -8.23
C PHE A 280 7.22 -13.77 -7.84
N LEU A 281 6.59 -14.72 -8.53
CA LEU A 281 6.94 -16.14 -8.36
C LEU A 281 8.41 -16.39 -8.73
N LEU A 282 8.92 -15.83 -9.82
CA LEU A 282 10.33 -15.95 -10.17
C LEU A 282 11.25 -15.24 -9.17
N MET A 283 10.82 -14.11 -8.60
CA MET A 283 11.61 -13.39 -7.59
C MET A 283 11.75 -14.15 -6.27
N THR A 284 10.92 -15.14 -5.96
CA THR A 284 11.10 -16.01 -4.79
C THR A 284 12.44 -16.75 -4.79
N VAL A 285 13.05 -16.90 -5.97
CA VAL A 285 14.39 -17.51 -6.10
C VAL A 285 15.49 -16.60 -5.54
N ARG A 286 15.24 -15.28 -5.50
CA ARG A 286 16.19 -14.28 -4.97
C ARG A 286 15.98 -13.91 -3.52
N GLY A 287 14.91 -14.39 -2.89
CA GLY A 287 14.58 -14.10 -1.50
C GLY A 287 13.09 -14.09 -1.21
N HIS A 288 12.76 -13.67 0.00
CA HIS A 288 11.36 -13.55 0.43
C HIS A 288 10.61 -12.49 -0.38
N VAL A 289 9.43 -12.87 -0.87
CA VAL A 289 8.49 -11.98 -1.57
C VAL A 289 7.32 -11.69 -0.65
N GLU A 290 7.09 -10.42 -0.34
CA GLU A 290 5.93 -10.04 0.47
C GLU A 290 4.62 -10.37 -0.25
N PRO A 291 3.63 -10.93 0.44
CA PRO A 291 2.37 -11.38 -0.15
C PRO A 291 1.68 -10.30 -1.00
N HIS A 292 1.70 -9.06 -0.53
CA HIS A 292 1.01 -7.92 -1.10
C HIS A 292 1.67 -7.29 -2.32
N TRP A 293 2.88 -7.72 -2.73
CA TRP A 293 3.56 -7.08 -3.87
C TRP A 293 2.83 -7.23 -5.20
N THR A 294 1.95 -8.21 -5.31
CA THR A 294 1.13 -8.42 -6.51
C THR A 294 -0.17 -7.61 -6.52
N ILE A 295 -0.46 -6.84 -5.45
CA ILE A 295 -1.80 -6.24 -5.22
C ILE A 295 -2.22 -5.25 -6.32
N ALA A 296 -1.29 -4.59 -6.99
CA ALA A 296 -1.61 -3.69 -8.10
C ALA A 296 -2.40 -4.41 -9.21
N SER A 297 -2.25 -5.74 -9.36
CA SER A 297 -3.03 -6.54 -10.30
C SER A 297 -4.51 -6.69 -9.91
N ALA A 298 -4.90 -6.31 -8.67
CA ALA A 298 -6.31 -6.30 -8.26
C ALA A 298 -7.14 -5.32 -9.11
N ILE A 299 -6.56 -4.18 -9.48
CA ILE A 299 -7.27 -3.15 -10.26
C ILE A 299 -7.73 -3.70 -11.63
N PRO A 300 -6.83 -4.18 -12.51
CA PRO A 300 -7.24 -4.78 -13.77
C PRO A 300 -8.06 -6.07 -13.57
N ALA A 301 -7.85 -6.83 -12.48
CA ALA A 301 -8.65 -8.01 -12.19
C ALA A 301 -10.10 -7.66 -11.86
N ILE A 302 -10.37 -6.62 -11.06
CA ILE A 302 -11.74 -6.17 -10.75
C ILE A 302 -12.45 -5.71 -12.03
N VAL A 303 -11.77 -4.93 -12.89
CA VAL A 303 -12.34 -4.51 -14.18
C VAL A 303 -12.70 -5.72 -15.04
N LEU A 304 -11.73 -6.59 -15.28
CA LEU A 304 -11.88 -7.78 -16.11
C LEU A 304 -13.01 -8.70 -15.62
N LEU A 305 -12.99 -9.05 -14.34
CA LEU A 305 -13.96 -10.00 -13.77
C LEU A 305 -15.36 -9.40 -13.70
N THR A 306 -15.52 -8.10 -13.48
CA THR A 306 -16.83 -7.45 -13.52
C THR A 306 -17.46 -7.51 -14.91
N GLU A 307 -16.64 -7.43 -15.97
CA GLU A 307 -17.09 -7.51 -17.37
C GLU A 307 -17.42 -8.94 -17.81
N GLU A 308 -16.99 -9.97 -17.06
CA GLU A 308 -17.16 -11.38 -17.44
C GLU A 308 -18.51 -11.96 -16.98
N PRO A 309 -19.31 -12.55 -17.91
CA PRO A 309 -20.61 -13.14 -17.57
C PRO A 309 -20.52 -14.29 -16.54
N THR A 310 -19.38 -14.91 -16.39
CA THR A 310 -19.14 -16.03 -15.46
C THR A 310 -19.44 -15.64 -14.02
N ILE A 311 -19.24 -14.38 -13.63
CA ILE A 311 -19.54 -13.86 -12.29
C ILE A 311 -21.02 -13.99 -11.94
N TRP A 312 -21.92 -14.04 -12.94
CA TRP A 312 -23.35 -14.22 -12.74
C TRP A 312 -23.76 -15.66 -12.47
N ARG A 313 -22.90 -16.65 -12.67
CA ARG A 313 -23.20 -18.05 -12.35
C ARG A 313 -23.46 -18.20 -10.85
N LYS A 314 -24.51 -18.94 -10.49
CA LYS A 314 -24.97 -19.06 -9.10
C LYS A 314 -23.85 -19.49 -8.15
N GLY A 315 -23.05 -20.51 -8.51
CA GLY A 315 -21.96 -21.00 -7.69
C GLY A 315 -20.88 -19.96 -7.44
N VAL A 316 -20.48 -19.18 -8.48
CA VAL A 316 -19.47 -18.11 -8.35
C VAL A 316 -19.99 -16.99 -7.45
N LYS A 317 -21.24 -16.56 -7.62
CA LYS A 317 -21.84 -15.53 -6.74
C LYS A 317 -21.86 -15.95 -5.28
N ILE A 318 -22.24 -17.20 -5.01
CA ILE A 318 -22.25 -17.75 -3.63
C ILE A 318 -20.83 -17.74 -3.07
N ALA A 319 -19.85 -18.26 -3.83
CA ALA A 319 -18.46 -18.32 -3.37
C ALA A 319 -17.87 -16.93 -3.10
N LEU A 320 -18.08 -15.95 -3.99
CA LEU A 320 -17.67 -14.57 -3.76
C LEU A 320 -18.42 -13.94 -2.57
N GLY A 321 -19.72 -14.23 -2.42
CA GLY A 321 -20.51 -13.78 -1.28
C GLY A 321 -19.96 -14.30 0.06
N VAL A 322 -19.52 -15.57 0.10
CA VAL A 322 -18.82 -16.13 1.28
C VAL A 322 -17.53 -15.39 1.54
N CYS A 323 -16.72 -15.11 0.50
CA CYS A 323 -15.48 -14.34 0.66
C CYS A 323 -15.76 -12.92 1.19
N VAL A 324 -16.80 -12.23 0.70
CA VAL A 324 -17.23 -10.93 1.24
C VAL A 324 -17.59 -11.05 2.72
N GLY A 325 -18.37 -12.07 3.08
CA GLY A 325 -18.71 -12.35 4.49
C GLY A 325 -17.48 -12.53 5.37
N LEU A 326 -16.49 -13.30 4.91
CA LEU A 326 -15.22 -13.51 5.64
C LEU A 326 -14.43 -12.20 5.80
N VAL A 327 -14.35 -11.37 4.75
CA VAL A 327 -13.71 -10.04 4.82
C VAL A 327 -14.41 -9.15 5.84
N LEU A 328 -15.75 -9.12 5.85
CA LEU A 328 -16.51 -8.32 6.82
C LEU A 328 -16.30 -8.82 8.25
N ILE A 329 -16.31 -10.14 8.47
CA ILE A 329 -16.03 -10.74 9.78
C ILE A 329 -14.61 -10.37 10.24
N ALA A 330 -13.61 -10.49 9.37
CA ALA A 330 -12.25 -10.11 9.71
C ALA A 330 -12.15 -8.62 10.11
N ARG A 331 -12.81 -7.72 9.38
CA ARG A 331 -12.87 -6.29 9.73
C ARG A 331 -13.53 -6.06 11.10
N ILE A 332 -14.62 -6.76 11.41
CA ILE A 332 -15.29 -6.65 12.71
C ILE A 332 -14.36 -7.15 13.83
N ILE A 333 -13.69 -8.28 13.64
CA ILE A 333 -12.73 -8.82 14.61
C ILE A 333 -11.61 -7.82 14.89
N LEU A 334 -11.05 -7.20 13.84
CA LEU A 334 -9.99 -6.18 13.99
C LEU A 334 -10.50 -4.91 14.70
N MET A 335 -11.71 -4.44 14.38
CA MET A 335 -12.30 -3.27 15.05
C MET A 335 -12.62 -3.52 16.53
N LEU A 336 -13.01 -4.75 16.88
CA LEU A 336 -13.31 -5.13 18.27
C LEU A 336 -12.06 -5.39 19.12
N ASN A 337 -10.87 -5.43 18.49
CA ASN A 337 -9.59 -5.68 19.16
C ASN A 337 -9.57 -6.95 20.05
N VAL A 338 -10.27 -7.99 19.62
CA VAL A 338 -10.46 -9.24 20.42
C VAL A 338 -9.39 -10.30 20.16
N LEU A 339 -8.45 -10.04 19.24
CA LEU A 339 -7.37 -10.98 18.96
C LEU A 339 -6.37 -11.00 20.12
N PRO A 340 -5.74 -12.18 20.41
CA PRO A 340 -4.67 -12.23 21.40
C PRO A 340 -3.49 -11.33 21.05
N ALA A 341 -2.86 -10.70 22.05
CA ALA A 341 -1.71 -9.83 21.86
C ALA A 341 -0.54 -10.48 21.08
N GLN A 342 -0.36 -11.81 21.25
CA GLN A 342 0.66 -12.61 20.55
C GLN A 342 0.51 -12.58 19.03
N THR A 343 -0.66 -12.24 18.49
CA THR A 343 -0.85 -12.08 17.04
C THR A 343 -0.12 -10.86 16.47
N GLY A 344 0.29 -9.89 17.31
CA GLY A 344 0.81 -8.59 16.89
C GLY A 344 -0.22 -7.69 16.19
N LEU A 345 -1.49 -8.07 16.19
CA LEU A 345 -2.59 -7.33 15.55
C LEU A 345 -3.47 -6.58 16.55
N ALA A 346 -3.28 -6.80 17.84
CA ALA A 346 -4.12 -6.26 18.92
C ALA A 346 -3.28 -5.94 20.17
N HIS A 347 -3.80 -5.09 21.05
CA HIS A 347 -3.23 -4.75 22.37
C HIS A 347 -1.82 -4.14 22.33
N LYS A 348 -1.47 -3.47 21.25
CA LYS A 348 -0.11 -2.89 21.11
C LYS A 348 0.14 -1.75 22.08
N GLN A 349 -0.87 -0.91 22.33
CA GLN A 349 -0.74 0.21 23.28
C GLN A 349 -0.36 -0.29 24.68
N GLU A 350 -1.04 -1.31 25.17
CA GLU A 350 -0.81 -1.91 26.50
C GLU A 350 0.64 -2.40 26.65
N PHE A 351 1.22 -2.96 25.57
CA PHE A 351 2.60 -3.41 25.60
C PHE A 351 3.61 -2.30 25.85
N TYR A 352 3.35 -1.07 25.36
CA TYR A 352 4.24 0.06 25.53
C TYR A 352 3.94 0.89 26.79
N GLU A 353 2.84 0.61 27.49
CA GLU A 353 2.44 1.37 28.69
C GLU A 353 3.46 1.24 29.83
N THR A 354 4.01 0.02 30.03
CA THR A 354 5.06 -0.21 31.03
C THR A 354 6.32 0.60 30.72
N ILE A 355 6.76 0.59 29.45
CA ILE A 355 7.93 1.36 29.01
C ILE A 355 7.70 2.85 29.22
N HIS A 356 6.51 3.34 28.95
CA HIS A 356 6.16 4.75 29.13
C HIS A 356 6.17 5.16 30.61
N ALA A 357 5.66 4.29 31.48
CA ALA A 357 5.70 4.53 32.92
C ALA A 357 7.15 4.53 33.47
N GLU A 358 8.00 3.61 33.00
CA GLU A 358 9.42 3.54 33.38
C GLU A 358 10.24 4.72 32.82
N ALA A 359 9.85 5.27 31.68
CA ALA A 359 10.53 6.40 31.07
C ALA A 359 10.39 7.70 31.85
N ASP A 360 9.34 7.86 32.64
CA ASP A 360 9.10 9.02 33.53
C ASP A 360 9.27 10.38 32.79
N GLY A 361 8.68 10.47 31.60
CA GLY A 361 8.73 11.65 30.73
C GLY A 361 10.07 11.90 30.00
N LYS A 362 11.04 10.98 30.11
CA LYS A 362 12.30 11.06 29.37
C LYS A 362 12.12 10.44 27.98
N PRO A 363 12.81 10.94 26.94
CA PRO A 363 12.81 10.31 25.62
C PRO A 363 13.38 8.88 25.70
N VAL A 364 12.80 7.97 24.92
CA VAL A 364 13.20 6.57 24.91
C VAL A 364 14.04 6.27 23.67
N VAL A 365 15.22 5.70 23.89
CA VAL A 365 16.11 5.19 22.86
C VAL A 365 15.88 3.69 22.74
N PHE A 366 15.45 3.24 21.57
CA PHE A 366 15.23 1.82 21.26
C PHE A 366 16.42 1.24 20.49
N ASP A 367 16.79 0.01 20.77
CA ASP A 367 17.62 -0.81 19.90
C ASP A 367 16.79 -1.73 19.01
N GLY A 368 17.34 -2.16 17.89
CA GLY A 368 16.77 -3.20 17.04
C GLY A 368 15.83 -2.71 15.94
N SER A 369 14.60 -3.24 15.88
CA SER A 369 13.69 -2.97 14.78
C SER A 369 13.04 -1.57 14.87
N PHE A 370 12.95 -0.88 13.73
CA PHE A 370 12.25 0.41 13.57
C PHE A 370 10.78 0.39 14.01
N GLN A 371 10.18 -0.79 14.11
CA GLN A 371 8.77 -0.94 14.47
C GLN A 371 8.50 -0.50 15.91
N ALA A 372 9.41 -0.82 16.84
CA ALA A 372 9.24 -0.50 18.25
C ALA A 372 9.21 1.02 18.52
N PRO A 373 10.23 1.81 18.13
CA PRO A 373 10.20 3.26 18.33
C PRO A 373 9.04 3.92 17.58
N SER A 374 8.68 3.42 16.39
CA SER A 374 7.58 3.98 15.59
C SER A 374 6.23 3.82 16.28
N LEU A 375 5.94 2.65 16.86
CA LEU A 375 4.72 2.42 17.65
C LEU A 375 4.73 3.25 18.94
N TYR A 376 5.87 3.32 19.64
CA TYR A 376 5.98 4.14 20.84
C TYR A 376 5.77 5.63 20.52
N ARG A 377 6.38 6.16 19.45
CA ARG A 377 6.14 7.53 18.96
C ARG A 377 4.67 7.78 18.66
N PHE A 378 3.98 6.81 18.09
CA PHE A 378 2.56 6.94 17.79
C PHE A 378 1.71 7.01 19.07
N PHE A 379 1.99 6.16 20.06
CA PHE A 379 1.15 6.08 21.25
C PHE A 379 1.48 7.15 22.31
N TYR A 380 2.75 7.46 22.52
CA TYR A 380 3.20 8.20 23.72
C TYR A 380 4.07 9.41 23.43
N ASP A 381 5.20 9.26 22.75
CA ASP A 381 6.21 10.31 22.67
C ASP A 381 6.92 10.38 21.32
N ASP A 382 6.77 11.49 20.62
CA ASP A 382 7.41 11.77 19.34
C ASP A 382 8.93 11.95 19.41
N GLN A 383 9.52 12.01 20.60
CA GLN A 383 10.97 12.11 20.80
C GLN A 383 11.68 10.74 20.83
N ALA A 384 10.94 9.63 20.89
CA ALA A 384 11.55 8.31 20.85
C ALA A 384 12.36 8.11 19.56
N VAL A 385 13.53 7.50 19.68
CA VAL A 385 14.50 7.30 18.58
C VAL A 385 14.92 5.85 18.48
N LEU A 386 15.51 5.49 17.34
CA LEU A 386 16.11 4.20 17.09
C LEU A 386 17.62 4.34 17.04
N VAL A 387 18.32 3.44 17.74
CA VAL A 387 19.71 3.14 17.50
C VAL A 387 19.80 1.76 16.88
N ARG A 388 20.37 1.69 15.71
CA ARG A 388 20.50 0.45 14.95
C ARG A 388 21.67 -0.38 15.49
N ASN A 389 21.43 -1.64 15.83
CA ASN A 389 22.52 -2.58 16.11
C ASN A 389 23.11 -3.14 14.80
N ALA A 390 24.26 -3.83 14.90
CA ALA A 390 25.00 -4.34 13.76
C ALA A 390 24.23 -5.39 12.91
N TYR A 391 23.19 -5.98 13.45
CA TYR A 391 22.39 -7.04 12.81
C TYR A 391 21.13 -6.50 12.13
N ASP A 392 20.77 -5.24 12.38
CA ASP A 392 19.55 -4.65 11.85
C ASP A 392 19.79 -3.95 10.51
N ARG A 393 18.74 -3.91 9.69
CA ARG A 393 18.77 -3.20 8.43
C ARG A 393 18.76 -1.68 8.65
N TYR A 394 19.31 -0.93 7.71
CA TYR A 394 19.11 0.51 7.62
C TYR A 394 17.63 0.87 7.46
N THR A 395 17.24 2.03 7.98
CA THR A 395 15.88 2.54 7.99
C THR A 395 15.85 4.07 7.81
N GLN A 396 14.68 4.67 7.84
CA GLN A 396 14.56 6.14 7.80
C GLN A 396 15.16 6.80 9.05
N TYR A 397 15.18 6.13 10.20
CA TYR A 397 15.83 6.66 11.41
C TYR A 397 17.32 6.92 11.19
N ASP A 398 17.99 6.00 10.49
CA ASP A 398 19.42 6.13 10.16
C ASP A 398 19.71 7.31 9.20
N LEU A 399 18.75 7.72 8.36
CA LEU A 399 18.88 8.90 7.51
C LEU A 399 18.57 10.21 8.24
N LEU A 400 17.74 10.16 9.27
CA LEU A 400 17.33 11.34 10.02
C LEU A 400 18.29 11.68 11.17
N HIS A 401 19.04 10.70 11.69
CA HIS A 401 19.97 10.85 12.81
C HIS A 401 19.35 11.53 14.05
N LEU A 402 18.09 11.19 14.36
CA LEU A 402 17.34 11.83 15.46
C LEU A 402 17.97 11.54 16.84
N GLU A 403 18.71 10.45 16.98
CA GLU A 403 19.43 10.09 18.20
C GLU A 403 20.45 11.15 18.60
N ARG A 404 21.04 11.86 17.65
CA ARG A 404 22.05 12.91 17.91
C ARG A 404 21.47 14.10 18.66
N GLU A 405 20.18 14.37 18.51
CA GLU A 405 19.50 15.45 19.22
C GLU A 405 19.35 15.18 20.72
N LEU A 406 19.49 13.92 21.13
CA LEU A 406 19.39 13.47 22.51
C LEU A 406 20.75 13.38 23.23
N LEU A 407 21.87 13.49 22.52
CA LEU A 407 23.20 13.44 23.14
C LEU A 407 23.35 14.50 24.22
N GLY A 408 23.91 14.11 25.37
CA GLY A 408 24.09 14.95 26.55
C GLY A 408 22.82 15.20 27.34
N LYS A 409 21.67 14.66 26.98
CA LYS A 409 20.40 14.81 27.69
C LYS A 409 20.06 13.52 28.46
N PRO A 410 19.25 13.64 29.53
CA PRO A 410 18.68 12.47 30.18
C PRO A 410 17.81 11.67 29.24
N ALA A 411 17.96 10.36 29.23
CA ALA A 411 17.19 9.46 28.37
C ALA A 411 16.95 8.09 29.05
N CYS A 412 15.97 7.34 28.53
CA CYS A 412 15.82 5.92 28.84
C CYS A 412 16.29 5.10 27.64
N VAL A 413 17.21 4.20 27.85
CA VAL A 413 17.71 3.28 26.83
C VAL A 413 17.04 1.93 27.02
N ARG A 414 16.33 1.45 25.98
CA ARG A 414 15.71 0.12 25.97
C ARG A 414 16.55 -0.82 25.10
N ARG A 415 17.25 -1.74 25.76
CA ARG A 415 18.14 -2.70 25.13
C ARG A 415 17.88 -4.11 25.68
N PHE A 416 17.79 -5.11 24.79
CA PHE A 416 17.50 -6.51 25.13
C PHE A 416 16.28 -6.69 26.07
N GLY A 417 15.24 -5.89 25.84
CA GLY A 417 14.00 -5.96 26.62
C GLY A 417 14.04 -5.32 28.01
N LYS A 418 15.16 -4.72 28.42
CA LYS A 418 15.30 -3.98 29.67
C LYS A 418 15.36 -2.48 29.41
N VAL A 419 14.88 -1.68 30.36
CA VAL A 419 14.93 -0.21 30.32
C VAL A 419 15.97 0.26 31.34
N TYR A 420 16.87 1.13 30.90
CA TYR A 420 17.91 1.75 31.72
C TYR A 420 17.77 3.25 31.65
N THR A 421 17.85 3.94 32.76
CA THR A 421 17.88 5.41 32.78
C THR A 421 19.32 5.88 32.78
N VAL A 422 19.65 6.81 31.88
CA VAL A 422 20.94 7.51 31.84
C VAL A 422 20.71 8.99 32.08
N ASP A 423 21.58 9.63 32.88
CA ASP A 423 21.51 11.06 33.17
C ASP A 423 21.98 11.91 31.99
N GLN A 424 22.89 11.36 31.19
CA GLN A 424 23.39 11.95 29.94
C GLN A 424 23.60 10.84 28.94
N LEU A 425 22.90 10.91 27.82
CA LEU A 425 23.10 9.97 26.71
C LEU A 425 24.45 10.23 26.05
N THR A 426 25.27 9.22 25.90
CA THR A 426 26.60 9.28 25.28
C THR A 426 26.63 8.57 23.93
N GLU A 427 27.69 8.81 23.14
CA GLU A 427 27.89 8.05 21.89
C GLU A 427 28.11 6.56 22.16
N GLU A 428 28.70 6.16 23.31
CA GLU A 428 28.84 4.77 23.70
C GLU A 428 27.47 4.10 23.88
N ASP A 429 26.53 4.79 24.52
CA ASP A 429 25.15 4.30 24.68
C ASP A 429 24.45 4.05 23.33
N LEU A 430 24.92 4.71 22.25
CA LEU A 430 24.38 4.56 20.90
C LEU A 430 25.05 3.42 20.12
N HIS A 431 26.22 2.94 20.53
CA HIS A 431 27.05 1.99 19.76
C HIS A 431 27.28 0.64 20.45
N GLU A 432 27.01 0.52 21.74
CA GLU A 432 27.05 -0.75 22.48
C GLU A 432 25.77 -1.58 22.29
#